data_1c406d5b7962ee6f83ed225123fea4e2
#
_entry.id   1c406d5b7962ee6f83ed225123fea4e2
#
_cell.length_a   1.000
_cell.length_b   1.000
_cell.length_c   1.000
_cell.angle_alpha   90.00
_cell.angle_beta   90.00
_cell.angle_gamma   90.00
#
_symmetry.space_group_name_H-M   'P 1'
#
loop_
_entity.id
_entity.type
_entity.pdbx_description
1 polymer ?
#
loop_
_entity_poly.entity_id
_entity_poly.type
_entity_poly.pdbx_seq_one_letter_code
_entity_poly.pdbx_strand_id
1 'polypeptide(L)'
;MLAYEELKGAAGREVWFRAPRYEARKLFPRLPPRVGVRSSLHKLHDISLGGIAIVCNQAAEDVPEVGEVVPLTIQQSGHTIFEANARVCRRENTVFGSKVAFTFVNGFVEFEKLLSKNVQAQIAVQSALVGGEASQLVPKDYRAFCADVLRVLGSYRDLLDENMNLARQFERDFDLDGAYEACEARLVQHWRLLWRTGNDLVRDLLKDREALEATKAFTEVVLTPEICAGPIFNRSYTKPLGYPGDFEIMNQIYDWKRQGSTVYQMLMHRLGLDVGEFVKTRMEAVCANIGHVVNEKGNARAARILSLGCGPAREVELFLGSVGLKNKRVEFTLIDQEQAALSYAIEKTFPHVLSANGQARVQCLNMSFTDIVRSNSGLTSLPPQDLIYCVGLIDYLADRRAATLVRRLYETLAPGGLLIIGNMNETPHSAVWPLEFLLDWSLHYRNDAEMLAWTNGLQPATAWTETESTDRVRLLFVRKP
;
A
#
# COMPACT_ATOMS: atom_id res chain seq x y z
N MET A 1 25.23 -14.46 -4.66
CA MET A 1 25.36 -15.74 -5.38
C MET A 1 24.05 -16.46 -5.19
N LEU A 2 23.34 -16.84 -6.27
CA LEU A 2 22.10 -17.60 -6.16
C LEU A 2 22.46 -19.00 -5.66
N ALA A 3 21.72 -19.54 -4.69
CA ALA A 3 21.94 -20.92 -4.24
C ALA A 3 21.42 -21.87 -5.32
N TYR A 4 22.34 -22.48 -6.05
CA TYR A 4 22.06 -23.56 -7.00
C TYR A 4 22.56 -24.85 -6.39
N GLU A 5 21.79 -25.91 -6.47
CA GLU A 5 22.29 -27.25 -6.27
C GLU A 5 22.94 -27.72 -7.59
N GLU A 6 24.18 -28.16 -7.51
CA GLU A 6 24.89 -28.71 -8.64
C GLU A 6 24.49 -30.18 -8.83
N LEU A 7 23.79 -30.46 -9.92
CA LEU A 7 23.42 -31.83 -10.31
C LEU A 7 24.30 -32.30 -11.44
N LYS A 8 24.97 -33.42 -11.28
CA LYS A 8 25.71 -34.08 -12.35
C LYS A 8 24.74 -34.88 -13.22
N GLY A 9 24.45 -34.40 -14.42
CA GLY A 9 23.64 -35.11 -15.39
C GLY A 9 24.33 -36.37 -15.95
N ALA A 10 23.56 -37.29 -16.54
CA ALA A 10 24.00 -38.56 -17.08
C ALA A 10 25.10 -38.48 -18.16
N ALA A 11 25.40 -37.31 -18.70
CA ALA A 11 26.42 -37.06 -19.71
C ALA A 11 27.62 -36.23 -19.17
N GLY A 12 27.82 -36.12 -17.85
CA GLY A 12 28.86 -35.28 -17.24
C GLY A 12 28.64 -33.78 -17.41
N ARG A 13 27.46 -33.33 -17.83
CA ARG A 13 27.10 -31.91 -17.90
C ARG A 13 26.63 -31.45 -16.54
N GLU A 14 27.17 -30.34 -16.07
CA GLU A 14 26.69 -29.64 -14.87
C GLU A 14 25.28 -29.07 -15.15
N VAL A 15 24.31 -29.46 -14.34
CA VAL A 15 22.93 -28.93 -14.42
C VAL A 15 22.69 -28.10 -13.16
N TRP A 16 22.47 -26.82 -13.35
CA TRP A 16 22.18 -25.88 -12.28
C TRP A 16 20.66 -25.89 -11.99
N PHE A 17 20.28 -26.25 -10.78
CA PHE A 17 18.90 -26.26 -10.32
C PHE A 17 18.64 -25.14 -9.33
N ARG A 18 17.67 -24.30 -9.61
CA ARG A 18 17.21 -23.27 -8.68
C ARG A 18 16.01 -23.80 -7.90
N ALA A 19 16.15 -23.93 -6.58
CA ALA A 19 15.06 -24.32 -5.72
C ALA A 19 13.85 -23.37 -5.89
N PRO A 20 12.60 -23.90 -6.01
CA PRO A 20 11.42 -23.06 -6.14
C PRO A 20 11.26 -22.16 -4.92
N ARG A 21 10.81 -20.93 -5.19
CA ARG A 21 10.47 -19.94 -4.15
C ARG A 21 8.96 -19.85 -4.00
N TYR A 22 8.52 -19.86 -2.77
CA TYR A 22 7.12 -19.75 -2.41
C TYR A 22 6.89 -18.40 -1.74
N GLU A 23 5.92 -17.65 -2.21
CA GLU A 23 5.48 -16.43 -1.54
C GLU A 23 4.93 -16.77 -0.16
N ALA A 24 5.31 -15.98 0.85
CA ALA A 24 4.91 -16.23 2.24
C ALA A 24 3.39 -16.36 2.38
N ARG A 25 2.61 -15.52 1.68
CA ARG A 25 1.14 -15.53 1.68
C ARG A 25 0.51 -16.84 1.18
N LYS A 26 1.21 -17.57 0.26
CA LYS A 26 0.72 -18.86 -0.24
C LYS A 26 0.93 -19.99 0.76
N LEU A 27 2.01 -19.91 1.55
CA LEU A 27 2.30 -20.88 2.61
C LEU A 27 1.58 -20.55 3.92
N PHE A 28 1.34 -19.28 4.21
CA PHE A 28 0.76 -18.75 5.42
C PHE A 28 -0.44 -17.83 5.09
N PRO A 29 -1.57 -18.39 4.66
CA PRO A 29 -2.67 -17.60 4.08
C PRO A 29 -3.41 -16.71 5.10
N ARG A 30 -3.34 -17.04 6.40
CA ARG A 30 -4.02 -16.25 7.46
C ARG A 30 -3.11 -15.15 8.01
N LEU A 31 -1.94 -15.54 8.48
CA LEU A 31 -1.00 -14.62 9.13
C LEU A 31 0.43 -15.03 8.75
N PRO A 32 1.09 -14.31 7.85
CA PRO A 32 2.48 -14.57 7.50
C PRO A 32 3.41 -14.35 8.70
N PRO A 33 4.38 -15.25 8.92
CA PRO A 33 5.35 -15.11 10.01
C PRO A 33 6.25 -13.88 9.79
N ARG A 34 6.80 -13.38 10.89
CA ARG A 34 7.83 -12.34 10.91
C ARG A 34 9.22 -12.95 10.89
N VAL A 35 10.19 -12.21 10.42
CA VAL A 35 11.59 -12.62 10.40
C VAL A 35 12.39 -11.70 11.30
N GLY A 36 12.96 -12.27 12.37
CA GLY A 36 13.89 -11.58 13.25
C GLY A 36 15.28 -11.53 12.62
N VAL A 37 15.81 -10.34 12.44
CA VAL A 37 17.19 -10.08 12.03
C VAL A 37 17.75 -9.02 12.95
N ARG A 38 18.84 -9.32 13.65
CA ARG A 38 19.38 -8.47 14.73
C ARG A 38 18.29 -8.13 15.77
N SER A 39 18.03 -6.85 16.03
CA SER A 39 17.02 -6.39 17.01
C SER A 39 15.64 -6.13 16.40
N SER A 40 15.46 -6.33 15.09
CA SER A 40 14.26 -5.92 14.36
C SER A 40 13.48 -7.10 13.79
N LEU A 41 12.13 -6.96 13.75
CA LEU A 41 11.22 -7.91 13.11
C LEU A 41 10.75 -7.37 11.76
N HIS A 42 10.90 -8.19 10.73
CA HIS A 42 10.58 -7.85 9.34
C HIS A 42 9.52 -8.80 8.77
N LYS A 43 8.82 -8.38 7.72
CA LYS A 43 7.86 -9.25 7.02
C LYS A 43 8.59 -10.26 6.14
N LEU A 44 8.19 -11.53 6.23
CA LEU A 44 8.62 -12.56 5.28
C LEU A 44 7.94 -12.31 3.93
N HIS A 45 8.73 -12.14 2.87
CA HIS A 45 8.24 -11.95 1.51
C HIS A 45 8.11 -13.29 0.77
N ASP A 46 9.19 -14.01 0.68
CA ASP A 46 9.26 -15.33 0.04
C ASP A 46 10.27 -16.24 0.74
N ILE A 47 10.10 -17.55 0.57
CA ILE A 47 10.95 -18.59 1.15
C ILE A 47 11.21 -19.71 0.14
N SER A 48 12.42 -20.26 0.19
CA SER A 48 12.83 -21.46 -0.56
C SER A 48 13.57 -22.43 0.37
N LEU A 49 13.94 -23.60 -0.11
CA LEU A 49 14.73 -24.54 0.66
C LEU A 49 16.01 -23.91 1.24
N GLY A 50 16.71 -23.09 0.47
CA GLY A 50 18.04 -22.55 0.83
C GLY A 50 18.04 -21.06 1.21
N GLY A 51 16.91 -20.38 1.34
CA GLY A 51 16.92 -18.96 1.68
C GLY A 51 15.57 -18.29 1.70
N ILE A 52 15.57 -17.03 2.16
CA ILE A 52 14.35 -16.20 2.28
C ILE A 52 14.59 -14.81 1.70
N ALA A 53 13.49 -14.09 1.46
CA ALA A 53 13.52 -12.64 1.29
C ALA A 53 12.58 -11.98 2.30
N ILE A 54 12.99 -10.82 2.80
CA ILE A 54 12.21 -10.00 3.73
C ILE A 54 11.98 -8.60 3.15
N VAL A 55 10.97 -7.92 3.69
CA VAL A 55 10.74 -6.48 3.46
C VAL A 55 11.02 -5.75 4.76
N CYS A 56 11.97 -4.82 4.70
CA CYS A 56 12.35 -3.94 5.80
C CYS A 56 11.73 -2.57 5.57
N ASN A 57 11.10 -1.97 6.58
CA ASN A 57 10.60 -0.60 6.53
C ASN A 57 11.77 0.41 6.50
N GLN A 58 11.56 1.61 5.96
CA GLN A 58 12.60 2.63 5.76
C GLN A 58 13.37 3.07 7.02
N ALA A 59 12.76 2.94 8.20
CA ALA A 59 13.35 3.34 9.47
C ALA A 59 14.35 2.33 10.06
N ALA A 60 14.56 1.17 9.42
CA ALA A 60 15.48 0.16 9.92
C ALA A 60 16.94 0.58 9.64
N GLU A 61 17.55 1.32 10.56
CA GLU A 61 18.99 1.60 10.58
C GLU A 61 19.82 0.32 10.69
N ASP A 62 19.20 -0.81 10.98
CA ASP A 62 19.81 -2.09 11.33
C ASP A 62 19.68 -3.17 10.23
N VAL A 63 19.59 -2.77 8.96
CA VAL A 63 19.54 -3.72 7.84
C VAL A 63 20.97 -4.16 7.49
N PRO A 64 21.28 -5.49 7.53
CA PRO A 64 22.63 -5.97 7.26
C PRO A 64 23.08 -5.72 5.82
N GLU A 65 24.39 -5.56 5.62
CA GLU A 65 24.99 -5.28 4.32
C GLU A 65 25.16 -6.56 3.48
N VAL A 66 25.24 -6.40 2.15
CA VAL A 66 25.45 -7.53 1.22
C VAL A 66 26.77 -8.25 1.54
N GLY A 67 26.70 -9.57 1.69
CA GLY A 67 27.82 -10.44 2.07
C GLY A 67 27.91 -10.72 3.57
N GLU A 68 27.25 -9.94 4.42
CA GLU A 68 27.21 -10.15 5.86
C GLU A 68 26.46 -11.43 6.23
N VAL A 69 26.93 -12.13 7.26
CA VAL A 69 26.27 -13.31 7.85
C VAL A 69 25.68 -12.93 9.19
N VAL A 70 24.39 -13.13 9.32
CA VAL A 70 23.62 -12.78 10.52
C VAL A 70 22.77 -13.96 11.00
N PRO A 71 22.54 -14.07 12.30
CA PRO A 71 21.50 -14.98 12.83
C PRO A 71 20.12 -14.47 12.39
N LEU A 72 19.27 -15.40 11.99
CA LEU A 72 17.94 -15.15 11.49
C LEU A 72 16.96 -16.10 12.13
N THR A 73 15.81 -15.58 12.57
CA THR A 73 14.69 -16.39 13.09
C THR A 73 13.43 -16.14 12.28
N ILE A 74 12.64 -17.17 12.03
CA ILE A 74 11.25 -17.02 11.55
C ILE A 74 10.34 -17.22 12.76
N GLN A 75 9.50 -16.22 13.02
CA GLN A 75 8.65 -16.17 14.21
C GLN A 75 7.18 -16.06 13.81
N GLN A 76 6.33 -16.84 14.47
CA GLN A 76 4.89 -16.73 14.38
C GLN A 76 4.34 -16.31 15.73
N SER A 77 3.80 -15.09 15.80
CA SER A 77 3.19 -14.56 17.01
C SER A 77 4.08 -14.71 18.27
N GLY A 78 5.35 -14.33 18.14
CA GLY A 78 6.35 -14.44 19.23
C GLY A 78 7.03 -15.81 19.38
N HIS A 79 6.53 -16.87 18.74
CA HIS A 79 7.13 -18.20 18.79
C HIS A 79 8.10 -18.44 17.64
N THR A 80 9.34 -18.82 17.92
CA THR A 80 10.33 -19.17 16.89
C THR A 80 9.96 -20.51 16.24
N ILE A 81 9.65 -20.48 14.95
CA ILE A 81 9.32 -21.70 14.17
C ILE A 81 10.48 -22.19 13.31
N PHE A 82 11.47 -21.34 13.03
CA PHE A 82 12.71 -21.68 12.33
C PHE A 82 13.83 -20.72 12.71
N GLU A 83 15.07 -21.22 12.74
CA GLU A 83 16.27 -20.42 12.97
C GLU A 83 17.44 -20.90 12.11
N ALA A 84 18.27 -20.00 11.63
CA ALA A 84 19.48 -20.28 10.85
C ALA A 84 20.45 -19.09 10.84
N ASN A 85 21.72 -19.35 10.54
CA ASN A 85 22.63 -18.28 10.07
C ASN A 85 22.44 -18.09 8.59
N ALA A 86 22.29 -16.83 8.16
CA ALA A 86 22.01 -16.48 6.78
C ALA A 86 22.91 -15.37 6.27
N ARG A 87 23.37 -15.49 5.02
CA ARG A 87 24.17 -14.49 4.33
C ARG A 87 23.28 -13.60 3.47
N VAL A 88 23.45 -12.30 3.54
CA VAL A 88 22.78 -11.35 2.66
C VAL A 88 23.34 -11.48 1.23
N CYS A 89 22.47 -11.85 0.30
CA CYS A 89 22.83 -12.03 -1.12
C CYS A 89 22.52 -10.81 -1.98
N ARG A 90 21.45 -10.11 -1.67
CA ARG A 90 20.94 -8.99 -2.46
C ARG A 90 20.14 -8.04 -1.58
N ARG A 91 20.28 -6.76 -1.85
CA ARG A 91 19.48 -5.69 -1.26
C ARG A 91 18.97 -4.80 -2.37
N GLU A 92 17.65 -4.61 -2.41
CA GLU A 92 16.95 -3.71 -3.32
C GLU A 92 16.29 -2.63 -2.47
N ASN A 93 16.64 -1.37 -2.69
CA ASN A 93 16.04 -0.24 -1.99
C ASN A 93 14.82 0.24 -2.77
N THR A 94 13.69 0.36 -2.08
CA THR A 94 12.45 0.93 -2.61
C THR A 94 12.06 2.17 -1.79
N VAL A 95 11.06 2.92 -2.24
CA VAL A 95 10.51 4.06 -1.48
C VAL A 95 9.93 3.61 -0.14
N PHE A 96 9.37 2.42 -0.13
CA PHE A 96 8.64 1.85 1.02
C PHE A 96 9.53 1.03 1.96
N GLY A 97 10.84 0.96 1.68
CA GLY A 97 11.81 0.18 2.46
C GLY A 97 12.83 -0.55 1.58
N SER A 98 13.47 -1.56 2.15
CA SER A 98 14.43 -2.39 1.44
C SER A 98 13.92 -3.84 1.37
N LYS A 99 13.99 -4.44 0.19
CA LYS A 99 13.85 -5.89 0.05
C LYS A 99 15.24 -6.52 0.18
N VAL A 100 15.40 -7.44 1.14
CA VAL A 100 16.68 -8.09 1.43
C VAL A 100 16.53 -9.59 1.26
N ALA A 101 17.38 -10.17 0.42
CA ALA A 101 17.42 -11.61 0.17
C ALA A 101 18.60 -12.26 0.90
N PHE A 102 18.30 -13.39 1.55
CA PHE A 102 19.25 -14.18 2.33
C PHE A 102 19.38 -15.58 1.77
N THR A 103 20.60 -16.14 1.86
CA THR A 103 20.86 -17.58 1.68
C THR A 103 21.31 -18.15 3.02
N PHE A 104 20.75 -19.28 3.43
CA PHE A 104 21.19 -19.97 4.64
C PHE A 104 22.61 -20.48 4.47
N VAL A 105 23.45 -20.25 5.48
CA VAL A 105 24.84 -20.69 5.48
C VAL A 105 24.96 -22.18 5.73
N ASN A 106 24.15 -22.68 6.67
CA ASN A 106 24.10 -24.09 7.06
C ASN A 106 22.64 -24.53 7.16
N GLY A 107 22.30 -25.62 6.49
CA GLY A 107 20.97 -26.21 6.54
C GLY A 107 19.99 -25.69 5.48
N PHE A 108 18.80 -26.21 5.53
CA PHE A 108 17.69 -25.89 4.64
C PHE A 108 16.37 -25.96 5.40
N VAL A 109 15.35 -25.37 4.83
CA VAL A 109 13.99 -25.37 5.41
C VAL A 109 13.30 -26.69 5.16
N GLU A 110 12.93 -27.37 6.25
CA GLU A 110 12.01 -28.51 6.21
C GLU A 110 10.56 -27.95 6.24
N PHE A 111 9.92 -27.82 5.08
CA PHE A 111 8.61 -27.16 4.96
C PHE A 111 7.53 -27.82 5.83
N GLU A 112 7.46 -29.16 5.89
CA GLU A 112 6.48 -29.85 6.74
C GLU A 112 6.63 -29.47 8.20
N LYS A 113 7.86 -29.44 8.69
CA LYS A 113 8.18 -29.06 10.07
C LYS A 113 7.91 -27.59 10.35
N LEU A 114 8.23 -26.71 9.38
CA LEU A 114 7.92 -25.29 9.46
C LEU A 114 6.41 -25.04 9.56
N LEU A 115 5.62 -25.66 8.68
CA LEU A 115 4.16 -25.52 8.67
C LEU A 115 3.51 -26.11 9.93
N SER A 116 3.98 -27.27 10.41
CA SER A 116 3.49 -27.85 11.66
C SER A 116 3.76 -26.95 12.87
N LYS A 117 4.98 -26.41 13.00
CA LYS A 117 5.31 -25.45 14.05
C LYS A 117 4.50 -24.15 13.95
N ASN A 118 4.21 -23.69 12.72
CA ASN A 118 3.36 -22.52 12.50
C ASN A 118 1.94 -22.75 13.03
N VAL A 119 1.34 -23.91 12.76
CA VAL A 119 0.01 -24.28 13.31
C VAL A 119 0.04 -24.33 14.83
N GLN A 120 1.06 -24.95 15.43
CA GLN A 120 1.21 -25.01 16.89
C GLN A 120 1.31 -23.61 17.52
N ALA A 121 2.11 -22.71 16.91
CA ALA A 121 2.23 -21.33 17.37
C ALA A 121 0.90 -20.57 17.30
N GLN A 122 0.14 -20.74 16.21
CA GLN A 122 -1.19 -20.12 16.07
C GLN A 122 -2.18 -20.62 17.13
N ILE A 123 -2.19 -21.93 17.43
CA ILE A 123 -3.04 -22.50 18.48
C ILE A 123 -2.63 -21.94 19.86
N ALA A 124 -1.33 -21.86 20.15
CA ALA A 124 -0.83 -21.32 21.41
C ALA A 124 -1.29 -19.87 21.63
N VAL A 125 -1.24 -19.05 20.59
CA VAL A 125 -1.71 -17.64 20.64
C VAL A 125 -3.21 -17.57 20.87
N GLN A 126 -4.02 -18.35 20.16
CA GLN A 126 -5.46 -18.40 20.38
C GLN A 126 -5.80 -18.82 21.82
N SER A 127 -5.08 -19.81 22.36
CA SER A 127 -5.26 -20.25 23.73
C SER A 127 -4.89 -19.17 24.75
N ALA A 128 -3.79 -18.43 24.52
CA ALA A 128 -3.37 -17.33 25.38
C ALA A 128 -4.37 -16.15 25.35
N LEU A 129 -4.96 -15.85 24.18
CA LEU A 129 -6.00 -14.83 24.05
C LEU A 129 -7.27 -15.20 24.84
N VAL A 130 -7.68 -16.46 24.82
CA VAL A 130 -8.82 -16.97 25.60
C VAL A 130 -8.48 -17.01 27.09
N GLY A 131 -7.24 -17.31 27.47
CA GLY A 131 -6.77 -17.39 28.87
C GLY A 131 -6.59 -16.04 29.59
N GLY A 132 -6.82 -14.90 28.90
CA GLY A 132 -6.73 -13.56 29.53
C GLY A 132 -5.30 -13.03 29.73
N GLU A 133 -4.28 -13.70 29.23
CA GLU A 133 -2.87 -13.28 29.26
C GLU A 133 -2.51 -12.26 28.17
N ALA A 134 -3.52 -11.65 27.52
CA ALA A 134 -3.28 -10.56 26.59
C ALA A 134 -2.46 -9.48 27.28
N SER A 135 -1.38 -9.08 26.66
CA SER A 135 -0.43 -8.09 27.14
C SER A 135 -1.10 -6.97 27.98
N GLN A 136 -0.59 -6.70 29.17
CA GLN A 136 -1.06 -5.58 30.03
C GLN A 136 -0.94 -4.22 29.32
N LEU A 137 -0.11 -4.14 28.27
CA LEU A 137 0.09 -2.96 27.45
C LEU A 137 -1.09 -2.66 26.50
N VAL A 138 -1.95 -3.65 26.20
CA VAL A 138 -3.13 -3.43 25.36
C VAL A 138 -4.30 -2.96 26.23
N PRO A 139 -4.84 -1.74 26.02
CA PRO A 139 -5.93 -1.21 26.82
C PRO A 139 -7.15 -2.13 26.84
N LYS A 140 -7.79 -2.23 28.01
CA LYS A 140 -8.98 -3.09 28.19
C LYS A 140 -10.12 -2.69 27.25
N ASP A 141 -10.33 -1.39 27.08
CA ASP A 141 -11.40 -0.86 26.22
C ASP A 141 -11.14 -1.20 24.76
N TYR A 142 -9.89 -1.17 24.32
CA TYR A 142 -9.52 -1.56 22.97
C TYR A 142 -9.73 -3.08 22.73
N ARG A 143 -9.41 -3.91 23.72
CA ARG A 143 -9.70 -5.36 23.64
C ARG A 143 -11.19 -5.67 23.55
N ALA A 144 -12.00 -4.99 24.37
CA ALA A 144 -13.46 -5.09 24.33
C ALA A 144 -14.00 -4.63 22.95
N PHE A 145 -13.49 -3.53 22.44
CA PHE A 145 -13.82 -3.01 21.11
C PHE A 145 -13.49 -4.02 20.00
N CYS A 146 -12.32 -4.66 20.04
CA CYS A 146 -11.98 -5.71 19.06
C CYS A 146 -12.95 -6.89 19.10
N ALA A 147 -13.40 -7.29 20.29
CA ALA A 147 -14.41 -8.33 20.43
C ALA A 147 -15.77 -7.90 19.84
N ASP A 148 -16.16 -6.65 20.01
CA ASP A 148 -17.38 -6.08 19.38
C ASP A 148 -17.26 -6.04 17.86
N VAL A 149 -16.13 -5.65 17.31
CA VAL A 149 -15.87 -5.69 15.85
C VAL A 149 -16.05 -7.11 15.33
N LEU A 150 -15.41 -8.11 15.95
CA LEU A 150 -15.55 -9.50 15.55
C LEU A 150 -16.99 -9.99 15.66
N ARG A 151 -17.71 -9.63 16.73
CA ARG A 151 -19.11 -10.02 16.91
C ARG A 151 -19.99 -9.43 15.81
N VAL A 152 -19.78 -8.16 15.43
CA VAL A 152 -20.54 -7.54 14.36
C VAL A 152 -20.25 -8.21 13.02
N LEU A 153 -18.97 -8.32 12.63
CA LEU A 153 -18.58 -8.93 11.35
C LEU A 153 -18.96 -10.41 11.28
N GLY A 154 -18.70 -11.16 12.36
CA GLY A 154 -19.05 -12.57 12.46
C GLY A 154 -20.53 -12.83 12.33
N SER A 155 -21.40 -11.98 12.90
CA SER A 155 -22.86 -12.13 12.76
C SER A 155 -23.33 -12.03 11.30
N TYR A 156 -22.74 -11.17 10.49
CA TYR A 156 -23.01 -11.11 9.05
C TYR A 156 -22.50 -12.35 8.32
N ARG A 157 -21.29 -12.77 8.61
CA ARG A 157 -20.70 -13.98 8.02
C ARG A 157 -21.56 -15.20 8.30
N ASP A 158 -21.84 -15.46 9.58
CA ASP A 158 -22.53 -16.65 10.01
C ASP A 158 -23.96 -16.71 9.43
N LEU A 159 -24.68 -15.58 9.41
CA LEU A 159 -25.99 -15.48 8.77
C LEU A 159 -25.95 -15.80 7.27
N LEU A 160 -24.97 -15.24 6.55
CA LEU A 160 -24.84 -15.44 5.10
C LEU A 160 -24.41 -16.88 4.77
N ASP A 161 -23.45 -17.44 5.54
CA ASP A 161 -22.98 -18.81 5.33
C ASP A 161 -24.09 -19.83 5.65
N GLU A 162 -24.89 -19.60 6.70
CA GLU A 162 -26.02 -20.44 7.04
C GLU A 162 -27.05 -20.47 5.91
N ASN A 163 -27.46 -19.31 5.40
CA ASN A 163 -28.44 -19.23 4.33
C ASN A 163 -27.93 -19.81 3.00
N MET A 164 -26.66 -19.61 2.67
CA MET A 164 -26.04 -20.22 1.50
C MET A 164 -25.97 -21.75 1.62
N ASN A 165 -25.67 -22.27 2.81
CA ASN A 165 -25.65 -23.72 3.06
C ASN A 165 -27.05 -24.32 2.98
N LEU A 166 -28.08 -23.64 3.50
CA LEU A 166 -29.49 -24.06 3.36
C LEU A 166 -29.89 -24.11 1.87
N ALA A 167 -29.57 -23.08 1.08
CA ALA A 167 -29.87 -23.09 -0.35
C ALA A 167 -29.23 -24.29 -1.06
N ARG A 168 -27.96 -24.59 -0.77
CA ARG A 168 -27.26 -25.76 -1.31
C ARG A 168 -27.91 -27.08 -0.89
N GLN A 169 -28.32 -27.21 0.36
CA GLN A 169 -28.98 -28.41 0.90
C GLN A 169 -30.31 -28.70 0.20
N PHE A 170 -31.01 -27.65 -0.21
CA PHE A 170 -32.30 -27.76 -0.92
C PHE A 170 -32.15 -27.70 -2.46
N GLU A 171 -30.92 -27.80 -2.99
CA GLU A 171 -30.63 -27.71 -4.43
C GLU A 171 -31.23 -26.44 -5.08
N ARG A 172 -31.21 -25.33 -4.36
CA ARG A 172 -31.70 -24.03 -4.82
C ARG A 172 -30.53 -23.08 -5.06
N ASP A 173 -30.70 -22.19 -6.05
CA ASP A 173 -29.79 -21.09 -6.27
C ASP A 173 -29.89 -20.09 -5.11
N PHE A 174 -28.75 -19.62 -4.64
CA PHE A 174 -28.69 -18.56 -3.65
C PHE A 174 -28.57 -17.21 -4.37
N ASP A 175 -29.50 -16.31 -4.11
CA ASP A 175 -29.49 -14.95 -4.68
C ASP A 175 -28.36 -14.12 -3.99
N LEU A 176 -27.18 -14.16 -4.61
CA LEU A 176 -26.00 -13.44 -4.12
C LEU A 176 -26.20 -11.93 -4.17
N ASP A 177 -26.82 -11.41 -5.22
CA ASP A 177 -27.03 -9.96 -5.41
C ASP A 177 -28.05 -9.41 -4.42
N GLY A 178 -29.19 -10.05 -4.27
CA GLY A 178 -30.20 -9.65 -3.28
C GLY A 178 -29.70 -9.72 -1.84
N ALA A 179 -28.94 -10.76 -1.50
CA ALA A 179 -28.33 -10.89 -0.17
C ALA A 179 -27.26 -9.79 0.08
N TYR A 180 -26.46 -9.45 -0.93
CA TYR A 180 -25.49 -8.36 -0.85
C TYR A 180 -26.20 -7.02 -0.61
N GLU A 181 -27.19 -6.67 -1.43
CA GLU A 181 -27.92 -5.40 -1.35
C GLU A 181 -28.66 -5.23 -0.02
N ALA A 182 -29.24 -6.33 0.52
CA ALA A 182 -29.89 -6.32 1.82
C ALA A 182 -28.94 -5.97 2.99
N CYS A 183 -27.65 -6.31 2.85
CA CYS A 183 -26.64 -6.14 3.93
C CYS A 183 -25.80 -4.88 3.77
N GLU A 184 -25.46 -4.46 2.53
CA GLU A 184 -24.43 -3.46 2.25
C GLU A 184 -24.61 -2.17 3.04
N ALA A 185 -25.75 -1.50 2.89
CA ALA A 185 -25.97 -0.18 3.49
C ALA A 185 -25.83 -0.21 5.03
N ARG A 186 -26.39 -1.23 5.68
CA ARG A 186 -26.31 -1.39 7.13
C ARG A 186 -24.90 -1.72 7.60
N LEU A 187 -24.22 -2.63 6.91
CA LEU A 187 -22.86 -3.02 7.27
C LEU A 187 -21.90 -1.85 7.12
N VAL A 188 -21.96 -1.09 6.02
CA VAL A 188 -21.16 0.12 5.82
C VAL A 188 -21.42 1.15 6.92
N GLN A 189 -22.67 1.35 7.33
CA GLN A 189 -23.01 2.26 8.43
C GLN A 189 -22.40 1.78 9.76
N HIS A 190 -22.54 0.49 10.10
CA HIS A 190 -21.92 -0.09 11.30
C HIS A 190 -20.39 0.02 11.24
N TRP A 191 -19.79 -0.27 10.10
CA TRP A 191 -18.35 -0.17 9.90
C TRP A 191 -17.83 1.25 10.15
N ARG A 192 -18.50 2.26 9.64
CA ARG A 192 -18.10 3.66 9.84
C ARG A 192 -18.19 4.09 11.31
N LEU A 193 -19.15 3.54 12.09
CA LEU A 193 -19.21 3.76 13.53
C LEU A 193 -18.03 3.07 14.25
N LEU A 194 -17.78 1.81 13.94
CA LEU A 194 -16.65 1.05 14.48
C LEU A 194 -15.32 1.73 14.14
N TRP A 195 -15.15 2.19 12.92
CA TRP A 195 -13.96 2.91 12.51
C TRP A 195 -13.72 4.18 13.33
N ARG A 196 -14.74 5.02 13.54
CA ARG A 196 -14.63 6.22 14.40
C ARG A 196 -14.24 5.86 15.82
N THR A 197 -14.90 4.88 16.42
CA THR A 197 -14.54 4.39 17.76
C THR A 197 -13.11 3.87 17.79
N GLY A 198 -12.68 3.12 16.78
CA GLY A 198 -11.30 2.66 16.67
C GLY A 198 -10.30 3.82 16.63
N ASN A 199 -10.55 4.85 15.80
CA ASN A 199 -9.71 6.04 15.75
C ASN A 199 -9.60 6.74 17.11
N ASP A 200 -10.71 6.89 17.84
CA ASP A 200 -10.72 7.53 19.15
C ASP A 200 -9.92 6.75 20.18
N LEU A 201 -10.05 5.43 20.19
CA LEU A 201 -9.32 4.55 21.11
C LEU A 201 -7.81 4.49 20.86
N VAL A 202 -7.38 4.66 19.60
CA VAL A 202 -5.94 4.58 19.28
C VAL A 202 -5.22 5.92 19.31
N ARG A 203 -5.93 7.04 19.40
CA ARG A 203 -5.36 8.40 19.34
C ARG A 203 -4.21 8.61 20.32
N ASP A 204 -4.40 8.20 21.58
CA ASP A 204 -3.38 8.37 22.60
C ASP A 204 -2.27 7.32 22.52
N LEU A 205 -2.56 6.15 21.93
CA LEU A 205 -1.57 5.09 21.71
C LEU A 205 -0.48 5.50 20.71
N LEU A 206 -0.79 6.41 19.77
CA LEU A 206 0.19 6.91 18.79
C LEU A 206 1.38 7.63 19.46
N LYS A 207 1.24 8.04 20.71
CA LYS A 207 2.28 8.74 21.49
C LYS A 207 3.13 7.80 22.34
N ASP A 208 2.66 6.58 22.57
CA ASP A 208 3.34 5.55 23.35
C ASP A 208 3.75 4.39 22.43
N ARG A 209 5.04 4.34 22.13
CA ARG A 209 5.57 3.36 21.17
C ARG A 209 5.35 1.92 21.60
N GLU A 210 5.52 1.61 22.88
CA GLU A 210 5.42 0.24 23.38
C GLU A 210 3.96 -0.23 23.37
N ALA A 211 3.04 0.60 23.85
CA ALA A 211 1.60 0.34 23.80
C ALA A 211 1.09 0.28 22.35
N LEU A 212 1.60 1.12 21.45
CA LEU A 212 1.27 1.09 20.03
C LEU A 212 1.67 -0.24 19.39
N GLU A 213 2.93 -0.66 19.54
CA GLU A 213 3.44 -1.91 18.97
C GLU A 213 2.68 -3.13 19.51
N ALA A 214 2.41 -3.17 20.82
CA ALA A 214 1.63 -4.24 21.46
C ALA A 214 0.18 -4.28 20.95
N THR A 215 -0.46 -3.12 20.78
CA THR A 215 -1.84 -3.01 20.31
C THR A 215 -1.95 -3.37 18.83
N LYS A 216 -0.99 -2.98 18.00
CA LYS A 216 -0.92 -3.40 16.58
C LYS A 216 -0.74 -4.91 16.46
N ALA A 217 0.17 -5.51 17.24
CA ALA A 217 0.37 -6.96 17.25
C ALA A 217 -0.87 -7.72 17.70
N PHE A 218 -1.58 -7.22 18.73
CA PHE A 218 -2.87 -7.77 19.16
C PHE A 218 -3.92 -7.70 18.05
N THR A 219 -4.07 -6.56 17.41
CA THR A 219 -5.03 -6.35 16.31
C THR A 219 -4.74 -7.26 15.13
N GLU A 220 -3.46 -7.42 14.78
CA GLU A 220 -3.00 -8.29 13.69
C GLU A 220 -3.42 -9.76 13.92
N VAL A 221 -3.40 -10.22 15.16
CA VAL A 221 -3.83 -11.60 15.51
C VAL A 221 -5.35 -11.72 15.55
N VAL A 222 -6.03 -10.73 16.12
CA VAL A 222 -7.46 -10.81 16.45
C VAL A 222 -8.34 -10.41 15.30
N LEU A 223 -8.08 -9.27 14.65
CA LEU A 223 -8.98 -8.68 13.64
C LEU A 223 -8.52 -8.87 12.19
N THR A 224 -7.21 -8.78 11.93
CA THR A 224 -6.70 -8.81 10.55
C THR A 224 -7.13 -10.07 9.78
N PRO A 225 -7.18 -11.28 10.35
CA PRO A 225 -7.65 -12.46 9.61
C PRO A 225 -9.11 -12.35 9.14
N GLU A 226 -9.98 -11.73 9.94
CA GLU A 226 -11.38 -11.51 9.58
C GLU A 226 -11.52 -10.45 8.49
N ILE A 227 -10.81 -9.33 8.65
CA ILE A 227 -10.78 -8.22 7.69
C ILE A 227 -10.22 -8.66 6.33
N CYS A 228 -9.18 -9.50 6.32
CA CYS A 228 -8.57 -10.04 5.11
C CYS A 228 -9.45 -11.05 4.35
N ALA A 229 -10.66 -11.36 4.80
CA ALA A 229 -11.67 -12.00 3.96
C ALA A 229 -12.00 -11.13 2.73
N GLY A 230 -11.92 -9.80 2.84
CA GLY A 230 -12.08 -8.89 1.72
C GLY A 230 -10.84 -8.86 0.80
N PRO A 231 -10.99 -9.06 -0.52
CA PRO A 231 -9.86 -9.08 -1.46
C PRO A 231 -8.95 -7.85 -1.40
N ILE A 232 -9.51 -6.65 -1.30
CA ILE A 232 -8.73 -5.41 -1.23
C ILE A 232 -7.94 -5.31 0.08
N PHE A 233 -8.54 -5.68 1.21
CA PHE A 233 -7.86 -5.72 2.51
C PHE A 233 -6.73 -6.75 2.51
N ASN A 234 -7.00 -7.94 1.97
CA ASN A 234 -6.00 -8.99 1.85
C ASN A 234 -4.80 -8.53 1.02
N ARG A 235 -5.04 -7.88 -0.14
CA ARG A 235 -3.96 -7.37 -0.97
C ARG A 235 -3.15 -6.29 -0.25
N SER A 236 -3.82 -5.33 0.39
CA SER A 236 -3.16 -4.26 1.13
C SER A 236 -2.30 -4.80 2.27
N TYR A 237 -2.82 -5.76 3.04
CA TYR A 237 -2.08 -6.38 4.14
C TYR A 237 -0.90 -7.24 3.65
N THR A 238 -1.09 -8.06 2.60
CA THR A 238 -0.05 -8.97 2.09
C THR A 238 1.02 -8.28 1.24
N LYS A 239 0.76 -7.08 0.75
CA LYS A 239 1.71 -6.20 0.05
C LYS A 239 2.48 -6.92 -1.06
N PRO A 240 1.83 -7.47 -2.10
CA PRO A 240 2.49 -8.30 -3.11
C PRO A 240 3.61 -7.59 -3.88
N LEU A 241 3.54 -6.29 -4.04
CA LEU A 241 4.58 -5.46 -4.66
C LEU A 241 5.54 -4.82 -3.61
N GLY A 242 5.43 -5.20 -2.32
CA GLY A 242 6.29 -4.74 -1.25
C GLY A 242 5.77 -3.53 -0.48
N TYR A 243 4.63 -2.97 -0.84
CA TYR A 243 4.00 -1.83 -0.19
C TYR A 243 2.46 -1.92 -0.24
N PRO A 244 1.73 -1.29 0.71
CA PRO A 244 0.31 -1.57 0.91
C PRO A 244 -0.63 -0.88 -0.08
N GLY A 245 -0.24 0.21 -0.72
CA GLY A 245 -1.08 1.01 -1.62
C GLY A 245 -0.64 0.90 -3.07
N ASP A 246 -0.49 -0.32 -3.60
CA ASP A 246 -0.02 -0.54 -4.96
C ASP A 246 -1.05 -0.12 -6.03
N PHE A 247 -0.59 0.00 -7.28
CA PHE A 247 -1.43 0.47 -8.38
C PHE A 247 -2.67 -0.40 -8.66
N GLU A 248 -2.64 -1.69 -8.32
CA GLU A 248 -3.81 -2.56 -8.48
C GLU A 248 -4.86 -2.31 -7.39
N ILE A 249 -4.46 -1.94 -6.15
CA ILE A 249 -5.40 -1.46 -5.13
C ILE A 249 -6.05 -0.17 -5.61
N MET A 250 -5.28 0.75 -6.18
CA MET A 250 -5.81 1.98 -6.76
C MET A 250 -6.86 1.66 -7.84
N ASN A 251 -6.58 0.70 -8.74
CA ASN A 251 -7.54 0.28 -9.76
C ASN A 251 -8.81 -0.31 -9.15
N GLN A 252 -8.72 -1.15 -8.12
CA GLN A 252 -9.89 -1.69 -7.44
C GLN A 252 -10.77 -0.56 -6.86
N ILE A 253 -10.15 0.47 -6.27
CA ILE A 253 -10.86 1.63 -5.72
C ILE A 253 -11.49 2.47 -6.85
N TYR A 254 -10.79 2.71 -7.96
CA TYR A 254 -11.31 3.47 -9.08
C TYR A 254 -12.48 2.77 -9.77
N ASP A 255 -12.37 1.46 -9.95
CA ASP A 255 -13.41 0.65 -10.60
C ASP A 255 -14.63 0.44 -9.69
N TRP A 256 -14.47 0.45 -8.37
CA TRP A 256 -15.52 0.30 -7.37
C TRP A 256 -16.41 -0.92 -7.57
N LYS A 257 -15.83 -2.03 -8.07
CA LYS A 257 -16.56 -3.26 -8.41
C LYS A 257 -16.64 -4.20 -7.23
N ARG A 258 -17.75 -4.95 -7.13
CA ARG A 258 -17.87 -6.08 -6.19
C ARG A 258 -16.83 -7.15 -6.53
N GLN A 259 -16.07 -7.61 -5.52
CA GLN A 259 -15.09 -8.69 -5.66
C GLN A 259 -15.16 -9.64 -4.46
N GLY A 260 -15.14 -10.94 -4.75
CA GLY A 260 -15.23 -12.01 -3.76
C GLY A 260 -15.98 -13.20 -4.31
N SER A 261 -15.76 -14.39 -3.76
CA SER A 261 -16.46 -15.64 -4.13
C SER A 261 -17.71 -15.90 -3.27
N THR A 262 -17.88 -15.18 -2.16
CA THR A 262 -19.05 -15.24 -1.28
C THR A 262 -19.59 -13.83 -1.03
N VAL A 263 -20.86 -13.73 -0.64
CA VAL A 263 -21.45 -12.43 -0.28
C VAL A 263 -20.67 -11.74 0.83
N TYR A 264 -20.23 -12.49 1.84
CA TYR A 264 -19.42 -11.94 2.91
C TYR A 264 -18.11 -11.36 2.42
N GLN A 265 -17.39 -12.05 1.52
CA GLN A 265 -16.15 -11.52 0.92
C GLN A 265 -16.41 -10.26 0.10
N MET A 266 -17.51 -10.20 -0.65
CA MET A 266 -17.91 -9.00 -1.41
C MET A 266 -18.21 -7.82 -0.46
N LEU A 267 -18.88 -8.07 0.66
CA LEU A 267 -19.16 -7.06 1.68
C LEU A 267 -17.88 -6.57 2.35
N MET A 268 -16.96 -7.48 2.72
CA MET A 268 -15.66 -7.10 3.28
C MET A 268 -14.81 -6.31 2.27
N HIS A 269 -14.87 -6.68 0.98
CA HIS A 269 -14.26 -5.90 -0.09
C HIS A 269 -14.85 -4.47 -0.16
N ARG A 270 -16.17 -4.36 -0.06
CA ARG A 270 -16.88 -3.06 -0.04
C ARG A 270 -16.42 -2.16 1.12
N LEU A 271 -16.20 -2.74 2.31
CA LEU A 271 -15.66 -1.98 3.45
C LEU A 271 -14.25 -1.43 3.16
N GLY A 272 -13.43 -2.22 2.46
CA GLY A 272 -12.10 -1.78 2.05
C GLY A 272 -12.14 -0.67 1.00
N LEU A 273 -13.08 -0.73 0.06
CA LEU A 273 -13.33 0.38 -0.88
C LEU A 273 -13.72 1.67 -0.14
N ASP A 274 -14.57 1.57 0.90
CA ASP A 274 -14.97 2.70 1.74
C ASP A 274 -13.78 3.34 2.45
N VAL A 275 -12.87 2.52 2.98
CA VAL A 275 -11.62 3.00 3.59
C VAL A 275 -10.74 3.71 2.57
N GLY A 276 -10.65 3.18 1.34
CA GLY A 276 -9.80 3.70 0.27
C GLY A 276 -10.41 4.80 -0.59
N GLU A 277 -11.65 5.24 -0.34
CA GLU A 277 -12.39 6.20 -1.18
C GLU A 277 -11.59 7.49 -1.48
N PHE A 278 -10.78 7.95 -0.54
CA PHE A 278 -9.92 9.12 -0.71
C PHE A 278 -8.93 9.00 -1.90
N VAL A 279 -8.58 7.80 -2.32
CA VAL A 279 -7.73 7.58 -3.50
C VAL A 279 -8.45 8.03 -4.78
N LYS A 280 -9.76 7.78 -4.86
CA LYS A 280 -10.61 8.20 -5.98
C LYS A 280 -10.85 9.70 -5.96
N THR A 281 -11.24 10.26 -4.82
CA THR A 281 -11.62 11.68 -4.72
C THR A 281 -10.42 12.63 -4.91
N ARG A 282 -9.21 12.26 -4.41
CA ARG A 282 -8.01 13.03 -4.72
C ARG A 282 -7.62 12.97 -6.20
N MET A 283 -7.84 11.83 -6.87
CA MET A 283 -7.61 11.68 -8.30
C MET A 283 -8.58 12.58 -9.10
N GLU A 284 -9.85 12.65 -8.70
CA GLU A 284 -10.85 13.53 -9.32
C GLU A 284 -10.45 15.01 -9.20
N ALA A 285 -9.94 15.42 -8.02
CA ALA A 285 -9.41 16.78 -7.82
C ALA A 285 -8.22 17.08 -8.73
N VAL A 286 -7.29 16.14 -8.90
CA VAL A 286 -6.17 16.29 -9.84
C VAL A 286 -6.67 16.38 -11.28
N CYS A 287 -7.61 15.52 -11.69
CA CYS A 287 -8.17 15.51 -13.04
C CYS A 287 -8.80 16.88 -13.40
N ALA A 288 -9.53 17.49 -12.47
CA ALA A 288 -10.10 18.82 -12.64
C ALA A 288 -8.99 19.88 -12.88
N ASN A 289 -7.91 19.84 -12.11
CA ASN A 289 -6.78 20.77 -12.27
C ASN A 289 -6.01 20.56 -13.59
N ILE A 290 -5.87 19.32 -14.07
CA ILE A 290 -5.34 19.03 -15.41
C ILE A 290 -6.19 19.76 -16.46
N GLY A 291 -7.52 19.66 -16.35
CA GLY A 291 -8.45 20.34 -17.25
C GLY A 291 -8.25 21.87 -17.26
N HIS A 292 -8.09 22.48 -16.10
CA HIS A 292 -7.84 23.93 -15.98
C HIS A 292 -6.53 24.34 -16.66
N VAL A 293 -5.43 23.67 -16.37
CA VAL A 293 -4.11 24.00 -16.93
C VAL A 293 -4.07 23.79 -18.44
N VAL A 294 -4.64 22.72 -18.97
CA VAL A 294 -4.71 22.48 -20.43
C VAL A 294 -5.59 23.54 -21.10
N ASN A 295 -6.68 23.98 -20.45
CA ASN A 295 -7.53 25.02 -20.95
C ASN A 295 -6.79 26.38 -21.02
N GLU A 296 -5.96 26.68 -20.06
CA GLU A 296 -5.19 27.92 -19.97
C GLU A 296 -4.01 27.95 -20.96
N LYS A 297 -3.24 26.89 -21.08
CA LYS A 297 -1.95 26.86 -21.79
C LYS A 297 -2.00 26.16 -23.15
N GLY A 298 -2.88 25.17 -23.33
CA GLY A 298 -2.85 24.25 -24.48
C GLY A 298 -3.10 24.84 -25.86
N ASN A 299 -3.61 26.07 -25.96
CA ASN A 299 -3.82 26.75 -27.23
C ASN A 299 -2.53 27.37 -27.83
N ALA A 300 -1.70 27.95 -26.97
CA ALA A 300 -0.46 28.63 -27.41
C ALA A 300 0.68 27.60 -27.66
N ARG A 301 0.81 26.64 -26.79
CA ARG A 301 1.78 25.54 -26.86
C ARG A 301 1.23 24.30 -26.17
N ALA A 302 1.93 23.17 -26.23
CA ALA A 302 1.56 22.02 -25.42
C ALA A 302 1.68 22.34 -23.92
N ALA A 303 0.61 22.09 -23.16
CA ALA A 303 0.67 22.12 -21.70
C ALA A 303 1.50 20.93 -21.22
N ARG A 304 2.51 21.16 -20.37
CA ARG A 304 3.39 20.14 -19.85
C ARG A 304 3.01 19.77 -18.44
N ILE A 305 2.72 18.51 -18.22
CA ILE A 305 2.17 17.99 -16.96
C ILE A 305 3.02 16.79 -16.50
N LEU A 306 3.48 16.85 -15.25
CA LEU A 306 4.26 15.78 -14.63
C LEU A 306 3.49 15.16 -13.47
N SER A 307 3.36 13.83 -13.49
CA SER A 307 2.86 13.01 -12.38
C SER A 307 4.03 12.26 -11.73
N LEU A 308 4.24 12.47 -10.44
CA LEU A 308 5.24 11.75 -9.67
C LEU A 308 4.57 10.74 -8.74
N GLY A 309 4.94 9.45 -8.86
CA GLY A 309 4.22 8.34 -8.25
C GLY A 309 2.86 8.17 -8.95
N CYS A 310 2.90 8.06 -10.28
CA CYS A 310 1.68 8.11 -11.11
C CYS A 310 0.76 6.90 -10.92
N GLY A 311 1.29 5.76 -10.41
CA GLY A 311 0.52 4.52 -10.31
C GLY A 311 -0.11 4.15 -11.66
N PRO A 312 -1.42 3.84 -11.71
CA PRO A 312 -2.12 3.49 -12.95
C PRO A 312 -2.46 4.70 -13.85
N ALA A 313 -2.19 5.93 -13.41
CA ALA A 313 -2.46 7.20 -14.12
C ALA A 313 -3.91 7.33 -14.63
N ARG A 314 -4.89 6.95 -13.79
CA ARG A 314 -6.33 6.97 -14.13
C ARG A 314 -6.82 8.37 -14.50
N GLU A 315 -6.32 9.42 -13.86
CA GLU A 315 -6.64 10.81 -14.13
C GLU A 315 -6.24 11.21 -15.58
N VAL A 316 -5.13 10.65 -16.07
CA VAL A 316 -4.68 10.89 -17.45
C VAL A 316 -5.54 10.13 -18.45
N GLU A 317 -5.86 8.86 -18.16
CA GLU A 317 -6.79 8.05 -18.95
C GLU A 317 -8.15 8.74 -19.07
N LEU A 318 -8.75 9.15 -17.96
CA LEU A 318 -10.04 9.83 -17.93
C LEU A 318 -10.01 11.18 -18.64
N PHE A 319 -8.97 11.98 -18.41
CA PHE A 319 -8.82 13.26 -19.06
C PHE A 319 -8.74 13.10 -20.58
N LEU A 320 -7.89 12.23 -21.09
CA LEU A 320 -7.75 11.99 -22.53
C LEU A 320 -8.97 11.33 -23.16
N GLY A 321 -9.70 10.48 -22.40
CA GLY A 321 -10.90 9.80 -22.88
C GLY A 321 -12.17 10.66 -22.89
N SER A 322 -12.27 11.62 -21.97
CA SER A 322 -13.51 12.39 -21.76
C SER A 322 -13.55 13.73 -22.51
N VAL A 323 -12.39 14.33 -22.81
CA VAL A 323 -12.31 15.69 -23.36
C VAL A 323 -11.68 15.60 -24.74
N GLY A 324 -12.48 15.79 -25.79
CA GLY A 324 -11.88 16.16 -27.07
C GLY A 324 -11.04 17.43 -26.86
N LEU A 325 -9.74 17.35 -27.13
CA LEU A 325 -8.75 18.43 -26.85
C LEU A 325 -9.05 19.74 -27.58
N LYS A 326 -10.02 19.77 -28.51
CA LYS A 326 -10.51 20.99 -29.19
C LYS A 326 -9.37 21.90 -29.64
N ASN A 327 -8.38 21.35 -30.34
CA ASN A 327 -7.16 22.03 -30.83
C ASN A 327 -6.12 22.36 -29.73
N LYS A 328 -6.31 21.96 -28.49
CA LYS A 328 -5.31 22.11 -27.41
C LYS A 328 -4.30 20.96 -27.46
N ARG A 329 -3.11 21.22 -26.95
CA ARG A 329 -2.02 20.24 -26.91
C ARG A 329 -1.57 20.01 -25.49
N VAL A 330 -1.25 18.73 -25.17
CA VAL A 330 -0.79 18.32 -23.84
C VAL A 330 0.33 17.28 -23.94
N GLU A 331 1.31 17.40 -23.07
CA GLU A 331 2.41 16.44 -22.88
C GLU A 331 2.41 15.98 -21.42
N PHE A 332 2.21 14.69 -21.21
CA PHE A 332 2.30 14.07 -19.89
C PHE A 332 3.64 13.36 -19.70
N THR A 333 4.28 13.60 -18.57
CA THR A 333 5.43 12.83 -18.08
C THR A 333 5.00 12.08 -16.84
N LEU A 334 4.92 10.75 -16.94
CA LEU A 334 4.52 9.84 -15.85
C LEU A 334 5.78 9.22 -15.23
N ILE A 335 5.99 9.46 -13.96
CA ILE A 335 7.14 8.91 -13.22
C ILE A 335 6.65 7.96 -12.15
N ASP A 336 7.14 6.73 -12.19
CA ASP A 336 6.93 5.74 -11.13
C ASP A 336 8.16 4.84 -11.00
N GLN A 337 8.39 4.30 -9.81
CA GLN A 337 9.44 3.31 -9.59
C GLN A 337 9.00 1.89 -9.97
N GLU A 338 7.67 1.65 -10.04
CA GLU A 338 7.10 0.34 -10.36
C GLU A 338 6.86 0.24 -11.87
N GLN A 339 7.66 -0.58 -12.54
CA GLN A 339 7.57 -0.76 -13.99
C GLN A 339 6.21 -1.32 -14.42
N ALA A 340 5.59 -2.17 -13.59
CA ALA A 340 4.27 -2.73 -13.90
C ALA A 340 3.18 -1.64 -13.91
N ALA A 341 3.26 -0.66 -13.01
CA ALA A 341 2.36 0.49 -13.00
C ALA A 341 2.50 1.33 -14.28
N LEU A 342 3.74 1.62 -14.70
CA LEU A 342 4.00 2.36 -15.94
C LEU A 342 3.52 1.61 -17.18
N SER A 343 3.73 0.30 -17.23
CA SER A 343 3.25 -0.54 -18.34
C SER A 343 1.72 -0.50 -18.43
N TYR A 344 1.04 -0.60 -17.29
CA TYR A 344 -0.41 -0.46 -17.20
C TYR A 344 -0.88 0.93 -17.65
N ALA A 345 -0.23 1.99 -17.16
CA ALA A 345 -0.57 3.37 -17.51
C ALA A 345 -0.45 3.62 -19.02
N ILE A 346 0.62 3.12 -19.67
CA ILE A 346 0.77 3.19 -21.12
C ILE A 346 -0.35 2.43 -21.83
N GLU A 347 -0.62 1.17 -21.43
CA GLU A 347 -1.66 0.36 -22.04
C GLU A 347 -3.02 1.07 -22.03
N LYS A 348 -3.37 1.74 -20.93
CA LYS A 348 -4.65 2.44 -20.78
C LYS A 348 -4.69 3.80 -21.48
N THR A 349 -3.60 4.53 -21.51
CA THR A 349 -3.57 5.88 -22.11
C THR A 349 -3.30 5.88 -23.61
N PHE A 350 -2.58 4.88 -24.12
CA PHE A 350 -2.14 4.86 -25.52
C PHE A 350 -3.28 4.90 -26.55
N PRO A 351 -4.42 4.19 -26.42
CA PRO A 351 -5.54 4.33 -27.35
C PRO A 351 -6.07 5.77 -27.45
N HIS A 352 -6.12 6.49 -26.33
CA HIS A 352 -6.57 7.87 -26.28
C HIS A 352 -5.54 8.83 -26.90
N VAL A 353 -4.24 8.56 -26.72
CA VAL A 353 -3.16 9.32 -27.38
C VAL A 353 -3.25 9.19 -28.91
N LEU A 354 -3.50 7.99 -29.41
CA LEU A 354 -3.70 7.76 -30.85
C LEU A 354 -4.91 8.51 -31.39
N SER A 355 -6.02 8.49 -30.66
CA SER A 355 -7.26 9.18 -31.02
C SER A 355 -7.14 10.70 -30.98
N ALA A 356 -6.17 11.24 -30.24
CA ALA A 356 -5.92 12.68 -30.11
C ALA A 356 -5.18 13.29 -31.31
N ASN A 357 -4.86 12.54 -32.36
CA ASN A 357 -4.29 13.03 -33.62
C ASN A 357 -3.08 13.97 -33.44
N GLY A 358 -2.13 13.60 -32.58
CA GLY A 358 -0.91 14.36 -32.30
C GLY A 358 -1.07 15.53 -31.32
N GLN A 359 -2.27 15.73 -30.76
CA GLN A 359 -2.52 16.75 -29.73
C GLN A 359 -2.10 16.29 -28.33
N ALA A 360 -1.97 14.99 -28.08
CA ALA A 360 -1.54 14.43 -26.82
C ALA A 360 -0.24 13.62 -26.97
N ARG A 361 0.63 13.71 -25.97
CA ARG A 361 1.82 12.87 -25.83
C ARG A 361 1.89 12.36 -24.39
N VAL A 362 2.22 11.08 -24.22
CA VAL A 362 2.50 10.48 -22.91
C VAL A 362 3.88 9.84 -22.97
N GLN A 363 4.74 10.16 -22.03
CA GLN A 363 6.02 9.49 -21.81
C GLN A 363 6.09 8.95 -20.39
N CYS A 364 6.71 7.77 -20.22
CA CYS A 364 6.91 7.15 -18.93
C CYS A 364 8.39 7.08 -18.60
N LEU A 365 8.72 7.41 -17.35
CA LEU A 365 10.09 7.35 -16.83
C LEU A 365 10.09 6.45 -15.58
N ASN A 366 10.80 5.34 -15.66
CA ASN A 366 11.00 4.47 -14.49
C ASN A 366 12.12 5.05 -13.64
N MET A 367 11.76 5.72 -12.55
CA MET A 367 12.70 6.41 -11.68
C MET A 367 12.34 6.17 -10.22
N SER A 368 13.37 5.87 -9.41
CA SER A 368 13.21 5.81 -7.97
C SER A 368 13.08 7.21 -7.38
N PHE A 369 12.10 7.37 -6.49
CA PHE A 369 11.97 8.58 -5.68
C PHE A 369 13.27 8.93 -4.93
N THR A 370 13.99 7.91 -4.43
CA THR A 370 15.25 8.09 -3.72
C THR A 370 16.28 8.81 -4.60
N ASP A 371 16.32 8.51 -5.88
CA ASP A 371 17.23 9.14 -6.83
C ASP A 371 16.82 10.60 -7.08
N ILE A 372 15.52 10.88 -7.17
CA ILE A 372 15.00 12.25 -7.28
C ILE A 372 15.41 13.09 -6.07
N VAL A 373 15.25 12.56 -4.84
CA VAL A 373 15.64 13.29 -3.62
C VAL A 373 17.15 13.45 -3.48
N ARG A 374 17.95 12.47 -3.91
CA ARG A 374 19.41 12.51 -3.76
C ARG A 374 20.10 13.41 -4.79
N SER A 375 19.82 13.23 -6.07
CA SER A 375 20.63 13.82 -7.13
C SER A 375 19.94 14.89 -7.98
N ASN A 376 18.60 14.97 -7.96
CA ASN A 376 17.79 15.83 -8.85
C ASN A 376 18.05 15.61 -10.36
N SER A 377 18.95 14.71 -10.73
CA SER A 377 19.45 14.56 -12.10
C SER A 377 18.33 14.21 -13.10
N GLY A 378 17.33 13.44 -12.66
CA GLY A 378 16.22 13.03 -13.52
C GLY A 378 15.23 14.16 -13.82
N LEU A 379 14.98 15.05 -12.86
CA LEU A 379 14.06 16.17 -13.04
C LEU A 379 14.69 17.34 -13.80
N THR A 380 16.00 17.58 -13.62
CA THR A 380 16.71 18.70 -14.29
C THR A 380 16.84 18.52 -15.79
N SER A 381 16.70 17.30 -16.30
CA SER A 381 16.68 17.03 -17.75
C SER A 381 15.32 17.30 -18.40
N LEU A 382 14.26 17.47 -17.60
CA LEU A 382 12.92 17.75 -18.09
C LEU A 382 12.73 19.25 -18.40
N PRO A 383 11.96 19.57 -19.44
CA PRO A 383 11.57 20.96 -19.66
C PRO A 383 10.69 21.45 -18.50
N PRO A 384 10.64 22.78 -18.24
CA PRO A 384 9.77 23.34 -17.21
C PRO A 384 8.30 22.91 -17.38
N GLN A 385 7.63 22.54 -16.28
CA GLN A 385 6.29 21.97 -16.26
C GLN A 385 5.23 23.02 -15.88
N ASP A 386 4.07 22.98 -16.51
CA ASP A 386 2.93 23.85 -16.18
C ASP A 386 2.13 23.34 -14.98
N LEU A 387 2.08 22.02 -14.82
CA LEU A 387 1.51 21.35 -13.66
C LEU A 387 2.41 20.20 -13.23
N ILE A 388 2.68 20.11 -11.93
CA ILE A 388 3.29 18.95 -11.30
C ILE A 388 2.35 18.48 -10.18
N TYR A 389 2.08 17.19 -10.11
CA TYR A 389 1.36 16.64 -8.96
C TYR A 389 2.02 15.36 -8.42
N CYS A 390 1.92 15.23 -7.09
CA CYS A 390 2.39 14.09 -6.33
C CYS A 390 1.43 13.85 -5.17
N VAL A 391 0.46 12.95 -5.31
CA VAL A 391 -0.69 12.87 -4.39
C VAL A 391 -0.79 11.55 -3.60
N GLY A 392 0.20 10.66 -3.70
CA GLY A 392 0.17 9.37 -3.01
C GLY A 392 1.55 8.86 -2.58
N LEU A 393 2.54 9.74 -2.44
CA LEU A 393 3.91 9.37 -2.13
C LEU A 393 4.44 10.06 -0.87
N ILE A 394 4.06 11.31 -0.63
CA ILE A 394 4.62 12.13 0.46
C ILE A 394 4.20 11.61 1.82
N ASP A 395 3.07 10.94 1.93
CA ASP A 395 2.58 10.25 3.13
C ASP A 395 3.61 9.31 3.78
N TYR A 396 4.57 8.82 3.00
CA TYR A 396 5.62 7.91 3.45
C TYR A 396 6.91 8.61 3.89
N LEU A 397 6.97 9.93 3.79
CA LEU A 397 8.20 10.69 3.96
C LEU A 397 8.21 11.48 5.26
N ALA A 398 9.31 11.41 6.01
CA ALA A 398 9.57 12.35 7.09
C ALA A 398 9.68 13.79 6.55
N ASP A 399 9.31 14.78 7.35
CA ASP A 399 9.16 16.20 6.95
C ASP A 399 10.36 16.79 6.20
N ARG A 400 11.58 16.50 6.64
CA ARG A 400 12.79 16.96 5.97
C ARG A 400 12.89 16.47 4.52
N ARG A 401 12.49 15.21 4.27
CA ARG A 401 12.49 14.62 2.92
C ARG A 401 11.32 15.15 2.08
N ALA A 402 10.16 15.31 2.70
CA ALA A 402 8.99 15.92 2.08
C ALA A 402 9.28 17.34 1.60
N ALA A 403 9.81 18.20 2.48
CA ALA A 403 10.21 19.56 2.13
C ALA A 403 11.27 19.60 1.01
N THR A 404 12.24 18.68 1.03
CA THR A 404 13.25 18.58 -0.03
C THR A 404 12.62 18.23 -1.36
N LEU A 405 11.68 17.29 -1.39
CA LEU A 405 10.96 16.90 -2.60
C LEU A 405 10.12 18.05 -3.13
N VAL A 406 9.32 18.70 -2.27
CA VAL A 406 8.49 19.86 -2.64
C VAL A 406 9.34 20.95 -3.29
N ARG A 407 10.51 21.28 -2.71
CA ARG A 407 11.44 22.25 -3.30
C ARG A 407 11.89 21.86 -4.70
N ARG A 408 12.29 20.61 -4.92
CA ARG A 408 12.79 20.15 -6.22
C ARG A 408 11.70 20.15 -7.29
N LEU A 409 10.48 19.74 -6.91
CA LEU A 409 9.34 19.79 -7.81
C LEU A 409 8.99 21.24 -8.15
N TYR A 410 9.03 22.15 -7.16
CA TYR A 410 8.80 23.58 -7.40
C TYR A 410 9.85 24.20 -8.32
N GLU A 411 11.12 23.84 -8.19
CA GLU A 411 12.20 24.31 -9.09
C GLU A 411 11.94 23.90 -10.54
N THR A 412 11.33 22.74 -10.77
CA THR A 412 10.99 22.20 -12.11
C THR A 412 9.76 22.85 -12.75
N LEU A 413 8.99 23.66 -12.01
CA LEU A 413 7.84 24.38 -12.57
C LEU A 413 8.26 25.47 -13.54
N ALA A 414 7.46 25.66 -14.59
CA ALA A 414 7.49 26.84 -15.44
C ALA A 414 7.02 28.09 -14.67
N PRO A 415 7.35 29.32 -15.10
CA PRO A 415 6.71 30.53 -14.61
C PRO A 415 5.17 30.43 -14.73
N GLY A 416 4.45 30.78 -13.67
CA GLY A 416 3.00 30.60 -13.54
C GLY A 416 2.54 29.15 -13.36
N GLY A 417 3.47 28.18 -13.27
CA GLY A 417 3.16 26.76 -13.08
C GLY A 417 2.60 26.44 -11.69
N LEU A 418 1.87 25.34 -11.58
CA LEU A 418 1.19 24.87 -10.37
C LEU A 418 1.78 23.55 -9.88
N LEU A 419 2.10 23.47 -8.60
CA LEU A 419 2.44 22.23 -7.90
C LEU A 419 1.27 21.81 -7.01
N ILE A 420 0.88 20.53 -7.07
CA ILE A 420 -0.13 19.93 -6.21
C ILE A 420 0.50 18.75 -5.44
N ILE A 421 0.46 18.83 -4.12
CA ILE A 421 0.99 17.79 -3.23
C ILE A 421 -0.13 17.26 -2.34
N GLY A 422 -0.39 15.95 -2.40
CA GLY A 422 -1.35 15.30 -1.51
C GLY A 422 -0.67 14.68 -0.30
N ASN A 423 -1.32 14.80 0.87
CA ASN A 423 -0.94 14.09 2.09
C ASN A 423 -2.17 13.69 2.89
N MET A 424 -2.08 12.57 3.61
CA MET A 424 -3.14 12.16 4.54
C MET A 424 -3.37 13.24 5.58
N ASN A 425 -4.64 13.57 5.78
CA ASN A 425 -5.09 14.65 6.65
C ASN A 425 -5.35 14.15 8.08
N GLU A 426 -4.95 14.93 9.07
CA GLU A 426 -5.23 14.65 10.48
C GLU A 426 -6.61 15.20 10.87
N THR A 427 -7.64 14.38 10.76
CA THR A 427 -9.02 14.73 11.10
C THR A 427 -9.72 13.58 11.83
N PRO A 428 -10.89 13.81 12.46
CA PRO A 428 -11.70 12.72 13.01
C PRO A 428 -12.12 11.65 11.97
N HIS A 429 -12.05 11.99 10.68
CA HIS A 429 -12.39 11.10 9.56
C HIS A 429 -11.18 10.37 8.97
N SER A 430 -9.98 10.63 9.49
CA SER A 430 -8.74 9.97 9.06
C SER A 430 -8.85 8.45 9.13
N ALA A 431 -8.12 7.76 8.25
CA ALA A 431 -8.14 6.31 8.16
C ALA A 431 -7.07 5.62 9.05
N VAL A 432 -6.71 6.23 10.19
CA VAL A 432 -5.60 5.76 11.06
C VAL A 432 -5.83 4.34 11.53
N TRP A 433 -6.95 4.07 12.21
CA TRP A 433 -7.21 2.73 12.73
C TRP A 433 -7.28 1.65 11.65
N PRO A 434 -8.07 1.80 10.56
CA PRO A 434 -8.14 0.74 9.55
C PRO A 434 -6.82 0.57 8.76
N LEU A 435 -6.09 1.63 8.48
CA LEU A 435 -4.84 1.50 7.73
C LEU A 435 -3.70 1.01 8.62
N GLU A 436 -3.47 1.64 9.76
CA GLU A 436 -2.29 1.36 10.57
C GLU A 436 -2.45 0.11 11.45
N PHE A 437 -3.62 -0.11 12.05
CA PHE A 437 -3.83 -1.22 12.99
C PHE A 437 -4.31 -2.51 12.31
N LEU A 438 -5.19 -2.42 11.31
CA LEU A 438 -5.69 -3.62 10.61
C LEU A 438 -4.77 -4.07 9.48
N LEU A 439 -4.14 -3.12 8.74
CA LEU A 439 -3.40 -3.41 7.52
C LEU A 439 -1.89 -3.19 7.65
N ASP A 440 -1.41 -2.75 8.82
CA ASP A 440 -0.01 -2.35 9.03
C ASP A 440 0.47 -1.41 7.91
N TRP A 441 -0.35 -0.41 7.63
CA TRP A 441 -0.10 0.63 6.65
C TRP A 441 0.10 1.96 7.37
N SER A 442 1.33 2.21 7.83
CA SER A 442 1.69 3.42 8.57
C SER A 442 1.98 4.58 7.61
N LEU A 443 1.33 5.70 7.85
CA LEU A 443 1.44 6.93 7.06
C LEU A 443 1.69 8.12 8.00
N HIS A 444 2.27 9.20 7.45
CA HIS A 444 2.38 10.47 8.14
C HIS A 444 1.12 11.31 7.86
N TYR A 445 0.35 11.58 8.90
CA TYR A 445 -0.80 12.48 8.85
C TYR A 445 -0.35 13.90 9.14
N ARG A 446 -0.87 14.90 8.40
CA ARG A 446 -0.42 16.28 8.50
C ARG A 446 -1.58 17.27 8.39
N ASN A 447 -1.45 18.38 9.11
CA ASN A 447 -2.37 19.51 9.06
C ASN A 447 -1.90 20.59 8.06
N ASP A 448 -2.70 21.67 7.94
CA ASP A 448 -2.41 22.80 7.04
C ASP A 448 -1.05 23.45 7.32
N ALA A 449 -0.77 23.73 8.58
CA ALA A 449 0.43 24.46 8.97
C ALA A 449 1.70 23.66 8.65
N GLU A 450 1.67 22.34 8.88
CA GLU A 450 2.78 21.45 8.58
C GLU A 450 3.04 21.35 7.08
N MET A 451 1.98 21.22 6.26
CA MET A 451 2.14 21.18 4.81
C MET A 451 2.59 22.53 4.22
N LEU A 452 2.03 23.64 4.71
CA LEU A 452 2.47 24.98 4.29
C LEU A 452 3.91 25.25 4.68
N ALA A 453 4.42 24.71 5.78
CA ALA A 453 5.81 24.86 6.20
C ALA A 453 6.81 24.30 5.20
N TRP A 454 6.43 23.36 4.32
CA TRP A 454 7.29 22.86 3.25
C TRP A 454 7.61 23.92 2.18
N THR A 455 6.81 24.99 2.12
CA THR A 455 7.06 26.12 1.20
C THR A 455 8.03 27.15 1.76
N ASN A 456 8.49 26.98 3.00
CA ASN A 456 9.45 27.90 3.63
C ASN A 456 10.75 27.93 2.82
N GLY A 457 11.20 29.15 2.46
CA GLY A 457 12.37 29.38 1.62
C GLY A 457 12.13 29.25 0.10
N LEU A 458 10.92 28.90 -0.32
CA LEU A 458 10.43 29.11 -1.68
C LEU A 458 9.89 30.56 -1.78
N GLN A 459 9.77 31.07 -2.98
CA GLN A 459 9.13 32.36 -3.23
C GLN A 459 7.90 32.15 -4.14
N PRO A 460 6.83 31.49 -3.62
CA PRO A 460 5.63 31.27 -4.43
C PRO A 460 4.85 32.58 -4.60
N ALA A 461 4.15 32.69 -5.73
CA ALA A 461 3.15 33.75 -5.93
C ALA A 461 2.00 33.55 -4.93
N THR A 462 1.57 32.30 -4.76
CA THR A 462 0.55 31.89 -3.78
C THR A 462 0.82 30.46 -3.33
N ALA A 463 0.50 30.16 -2.05
CA ALA A 463 0.44 28.79 -1.52
C ALA A 463 -0.81 28.67 -0.63
N TRP A 464 -1.58 27.60 -0.80
CA TRP A 464 -2.77 27.33 -0.01
C TRP A 464 -3.04 25.82 0.08
N THR A 465 -3.95 25.42 0.94
CA THR A 465 -4.38 24.04 1.08
C THR A 465 -5.89 23.91 0.87
N GLU A 466 -6.31 22.76 0.34
CA GLU A 466 -7.70 22.33 0.23
C GLU A 466 -7.81 20.87 0.64
N THR A 467 -9.00 20.43 1.06
CA THR A 467 -9.29 19.01 1.28
C THR A 467 -10.11 18.46 0.12
N GLU A 468 -9.90 17.19 -0.20
CA GLU A 468 -10.80 16.48 -1.09
C GLU A 468 -12.12 16.14 -0.37
N SER A 469 -13.12 15.65 -1.09
CA SER A 469 -14.51 15.53 -0.59
C SER A 469 -14.70 14.60 0.61
N THR A 470 -13.78 13.67 0.89
CA THR A 470 -13.86 12.79 2.07
C THR A 470 -13.17 13.37 3.32
N ASP A 471 -12.50 14.51 3.21
CA ASP A 471 -11.70 15.16 4.25
C ASP A 471 -10.54 14.29 4.79
N ARG A 472 -10.12 13.28 4.04
CA ARG A 472 -9.04 12.34 4.42
C ARG A 472 -7.69 12.69 3.81
N VAL A 473 -7.68 13.42 2.70
CA VAL A 473 -6.46 13.91 2.02
C VAL A 473 -6.52 15.42 1.92
N ARG A 474 -5.42 16.04 2.31
CA ARG A 474 -5.17 17.45 2.10
C ARG A 474 -4.26 17.66 0.91
N LEU A 475 -4.62 18.62 0.07
CA LEU A 475 -3.87 19.01 -1.12
C LEU A 475 -3.22 20.37 -0.86
N LEU A 476 -1.91 20.45 -0.93
CA LEU A 476 -1.14 21.69 -0.94
C LEU A 476 -0.96 22.15 -2.38
N PHE A 477 -1.37 23.36 -2.66
CA PHE A 477 -1.19 24.03 -3.94
C PHE A 477 -0.11 25.10 -3.80
N VAL A 478 0.85 25.10 -4.72
CA VAL A 478 1.94 26.09 -4.75
C VAL A 478 2.10 26.61 -6.18
N ARG A 479 1.83 27.91 -6.39
CA ARG A 479 1.98 28.55 -7.70
C ARG A 479 3.29 29.30 -7.79
N LYS A 480 4.05 29.05 -8.83
CA LYS A 480 5.29 29.78 -9.14
C LYS A 480 4.95 31.16 -9.74
N PRO A 481 5.71 32.23 -9.45
CA PRO A 481 5.57 33.53 -10.09
C PRO A 481 5.69 33.48 -11.60
#